data_93e79b23461c24fbdb1e169a14f98afc
#
_entry.id   93e79b23461c24fbdb1e169a14f98afc
#
_cell.length_a   1.000
_cell.length_b   1.000
_cell.length_c   1.000
_cell.angle_alpha   90.00
_cell.angle_beta   90.00
_cell.angle_gamma   90.00
#
_symmetry.space_group_name_H-M   'P 1'
#
loop_
_entity.id
_entity.type
_entity.pdbx_description
1 polymer ?
#
loop_
_entity_poly.entity_id
_entity_poly.type
_entity_poly.pdbx_seq_one_letter_code
_entity_poly.pdbx_strand_id
1 'polypeptide(L)'
;MLLELQNLGKSFGEHEVLHDVTAGVERGDRIGIIGANGTGKTTLLRILCGESLPDAGDAAFGTGVTTGYLEQNARLDPALDVYATMKLVFTPALDAMQQMEGLQKQLAADPHNAELTDKIAHCTAVVDAMDAYNMDTQIKKVLNGMGFPADTWTKAAGVLSGGEQ
;
A
#
# COMPACT_ATOMS: atom_id res chain seq x y z
N MET A 1 -15.56 -6.77 13.14
CA MET A 1 -14.95 -5.45 13.23
C MET A 1 -13.73 -5.42 12.31
N LEU A 2 -13.63 -4.42 11.42
CA LEU A 2 -12.45 -4.21 10.57
C LEU A 2 -11.46 -3.26 11.22
N LEU A 3 -11.98 -2.24 11.91
CA LEU A 3 -11.20 -1.23 12.62
C LEU A 3 -11.93 -0.81 13.88
N GLU A 4 -11.21 -0.63 14.97
CA GLU A 4 -11.69 -0.07 16.22
C GLU A 4 -10.77 1.07 16.67
N LEU A 5 -11.34 2.20 16.96
CA LEU A 5 -10.67 3.36 17.53
C LEU A 5 -11.13 3.53 18.99
N GLN A 6 -10.21 3.65 19.91
CA GLN A 6 -10.50 3.82 21.34
C GLN A 6 -9.77 5.04 21.89
N ASN A 7 -10.53 6.07 22.24
CA ASN A 7 -10.08 7.30 22.91
C ASN A 7 -8.85 7.95 22.22
N LEU A 8 -8.84 7.94 20.88
CA LEU A 8 -7.69 8.35 20.08
C LEU A 8 -7.51 9.86 20.15
N GLY A 9 -6.33 10.30 20.58
CA GLY A 9 -5.93 11.69 20.70
C GLY A 9 -4.66 12.00 19.94
N LYS A 10 -4.57 13.23 19.41
CA LYS A 10 -3.38 13.75 18.73
C LYS A 10 -3.25 15.25 18.89
N SER A 11 -2.04 15.69 19.27
CA SER A 11 -1.70 17.11 19.42
C SER A 11 -0.46 17.47 18.61
N PHE A 12 -0.35 18.70 18.18
CA PHE A 12 0.83 19.28 17.57
C PHE A 12 1.23 20.53 18.38
N GLY A 13 2.24 20.38 19.24
CA GLY A 13 2.58 21.38 20.23
C GLY A 13 1.42 21.60 21.23
N GLU A 14 0.96 22.82 21.37
CA GLU A 14 -0.18 23.16 22.26
C GLU A 14 -1.55 22.97 21.59
N HIS A 15 -1.59 22.62 20.31
CA HIS A 15 -2.83 22.48 19.57
C HIS A 15 -3.29 21.02 19.52
N GLU A 16 -4.34 20.71 20.25
CA GLU A 16 -5.01 19.41 20.20
C GLU A 16 -5.89 19.34 18.94
N VAL A 17 -5.63 18.33 18.10
CA VAL A 17 -6.27 18.16 16.79
C VAL A 17 -7.29 17.02 16.79
N LEU A 18 -7.02 15.98 17.56
CA LEU A 18 -7.95 14.87 17.81
C LEU A 18 -8.10 14.71 19.32
N HIS A 19 -9.35 14.67 19.78
CA HIS A 19 -9.69 14.49 21.18
C HIS A 19 -10.69 13.35 21.34
N ASP A 20 -10.29 12.32 22.08
CA ASP A 20 -11.14 11.21 22.51
C ASP A 20 -11.98 10.58 21.36
N VAL A 21 -11.35 10.37 20.20
CA VAL A 21 -12.05 9.81 19.04
C VAL A 21 -12.25 8.32 19.25
N THR A 22 -13.50 7.91 19.36
CA THR A 22 -13.90 6.50 19.50
C THR A 22 -14.88 6.14 18.39
N ALA A 23 -14.56 5.11 17.61
CA ALA A 23 -15.38 4.64 16.49
C ALA A 23 -15.07 3.19 16.13
N GLY A 24 -16.03 2.51 15.53
CA GLY A 24 -15.86 1.19 14.95
C GLY A 24 -16.22 1.17 13.48
N VAL A 25 -15.55 0.33 12.71
CA VAL A 25 -15.83 0.12 11.28
C VAL A 25 -16.09 -1.36 11.03
N GLU A 26 -17.23 -1.65 10.46
CA GLU A 26 -17.63 -3.00 10.09
C GLU A 26 -17.51 -3.25 8.59
N ARG A 27 -17.65 -4.50 8.20
CA ARG A 27 -17.58 -4.89 6.79
C ARG A 27 -18.76 -4.30 6.01
N GLY A 28 -18.45 -3.55 4.96
CA GLY A 28 -19.43 -2.91 4.09
C GLY A 28 -19.75 -1.46 4.46
N ASP A 29 -19.22 -0.96 5.58
CA ASP A 29 -19.43 0.45 5.97
C ASP A 29 -18.82 1.42 4.97
N ARG A 30 -19.49 2.56 4.82
CA ARG A 30 -19.02 3.72 4.07
C ARG A 30 -19.10 4.92 4.98
N ILE A 31 -17.96 5.38 5.46
CA ILE A 31 -17.87 6.44 6.47
C ILE A 31 -17.38 7.73 5.82
N GLY A 32 -18.12 8.82 5.97
CA GLY A 32 -17.71 10.17 5.58
C GLY A 32 -17.15 10.94 6.77
N ILE A 33 -15.91 11.45 6.66
CA ILE A 33 -15.31 12.35 7.64
C ILE A 33 -15.48 13.78 7.16
N ILE A 34 -16.31 14.57 7.84
CA ILE A 34 -16.64 15.95 7.49
C ILE A 34 -16.13 16.93 8.56
N GLY A 35 -15.78 18.13 8.15
CA GLY A 35 -15.30 19.20 9.05
C GLY A 35 -14.55 20.28 8.28
N ALA A 36 -14.32 21.42 8.93
CA ALA A 36 -13.53 22.53 8.38
C ALA A 36 -12.05 22.11 8.14
N ASN A 37 -11.29 22.96 7.44
CA ASN A 37 -9.86 22.74 7.30
C ASN A 37 -9.17 22.87 8.66
N GLY A 38 -8.17 22.02 8.92
CA GLY A 38 -7.44 22.00 10.19
C GLY A 38 -8.08 21.19 11.33
N THR A 39 -9.26 20.58 11.13
CA THR A 39 -9.95 19.79 12.19
C THR A 39 -9.41 18.35 12.35
N GLY A 40 -8.27 18.01 11.80
CA GLY A 40 -7.63 16.71 12.04
C GLY A 40 -8.04 15.57 11.12
N LYS A 41 -8.88 15.80 10.08
CA LYS A 41 -9.30 14.73 9.14
C LYS A 41 -8.13 13.97 8.53
N THR A 42 -7.17 14.70 7.95
CA THR A 42 -5.96 14.10 7.36
C THR A 42 -5.07 13.46 8.42
N THR A 43 -5.00 14.05 9.63
CA THR A 43 -4.25 13.47 10.76
C THR A 43 -4.82 12.12 11.17
N LEU A 44 -6.14 12.02 11.28
CA LEU A 44 -6.82 10.76 11.58
C LEU A 44 -6.50 9.71 10.50
N LEU A 45 -6.64 10.05 9.21
CA LEU A 45 -6.32 9.13 8.12
C LEU A 45 -4.85 8.67 8.14
N ARG A 46 -3.91 9.58 8.41
CA ARG A 46 -2.48 9.23 8.54
C ARG A 46 -2.20 8.29 9.71
N ILE A 47 -2.90 8.45 10.83
CA ILE A 47 -2.80 7.50 11.94
C ILE A 47 -3.33 6.13 11.52
N LEU A 48 -4.46 6.08 10.84
CA LEU A 48 -5.04 4.83 10.33
C LEU A 48 -4.16 4.13 9.28
N CYS A 49 -3.35 4.88 8.56
CA CYS A 49 -2.39 4.31 7.60
C CYS A 49 -1.02 3.96 8.20
N GLY A 50 -0.84 4.22 9.50
CA GLY A 50 0.43 3.98 10.19
C GLY A 50 1.53 5.00 9.88
N GLU A 51 1.21 6.10 9.17
CA GLU A 51 2.16 7.19 8.89
C GLU A 51 2.43 8.09 10.10
N SER A 52 1.53 8.08 11.07
CA SER A 52 1.65 8.86 12.31
C SER A 52 1.15 8.03 13.49
N LEU A 53 1.79 8.19 14.65
CA LEU A 53 1.34 7.57 15.87
C LEU A 53 0.37 8.52 16.62
N PRO A 54 -0.67 8.00 17.26
CA PRO A 54 -1.50 8.77 18.19
C PRO A 54 -0.69 9.13 19.46
N ASP A 55 -1.08 10.18 20.15
CA ASP A 55 -0.50 10.55 21.44
C ASP A 55 -1.26 9.93 22.61
N ALA A 56 -2.53 9.57 22.39
CA ALA A 56 -3.38 8.85 23.32
C ALA A 56 -4.32 7.90 22.59
N GLY A 57 -4.80 6.87 23.29
CA GLY A 57 -5.70 5.89 22.71
C GLY A 57 -5.04 4.93 21.75
N ASP A 58 -5.84 4.16 21.03
CA ASP A 58 -5.35 3.13 20.11
C ASP A 58 -6.25 2.98 18.87
N ALA A 59 -5.66 2.47 17.78
CA ALA A 59 -6.34 2.12 16.55
C ALA A 59 -6.01 0.67 16.19
N ALA A 60 -6.95 -0.24 16.44
CA ALA A 60 -6.77 -1.68 16.24
C ALA A 60 -7.46 -2.14 14.96
N PHE A 61 -6.71 -2.79 14.07
CA PHE A 61 -7.26 -3.48 12.90
C PHE A 61 -7.55 -4.94 13.19
N GLY A 62 -8.61 -5.45 12.60
CA GLY A 62 -8.93 -6.87 12.65
C GLY A 62 -7.85 -7.74 12.01
N THR A 63 -7.74 -8.99 12.43
CA THR A 63 -6.73 -9.92 11.89
C THR A 63 -6.90 -10.10 10.38
N GLY A 64 -5.80 -9.94 9.64
CA GLY A 64 -5.76 -10.09 8.19
C GLY A 64 -6.38 -8.92 7.40
N VAL A 65 -6.70 -7.80 8.04
CA VAL A 65 -7.15 -6.59 7.36
C VAL A 65 -5.95 -5.90 6.70
N THR A 66 -6.08 -5.62 5.42
CA THR A 66 -5.13 -4.79 4.67
C THR A 66 -5.73 -3.41 4.44
N THR A 67 -4.93 -2.36 4.56
CA THR A 67 -5.36 -0.97 4.37
C THR A 67 -4.73 -0.39 3.12
N GLY A 68 -5.48 0.46 2.42
CA GLY A 68 -4.98 1.28 1.33
C GLY A 68 -5.36 2.74 1.57
N TYR A 69 -4.46 3.66 1.28
CA TYR A 69 -4.68 5.09 1.41
C TYR A 69 -4.43 5.79 0.08
N LEU A 70 -5.39 6.56 -0.38
CA LEU A 70 -5.23 7.42 -1.53
C LEU A 70 -5.09 8.87 -1.04
N GLU A 71 -3.92 9.44 -1.21
CA GLU A 71 -3.66 10.85 -0.89
C GLU A 71 -4.42 11.77 -1.83
N GLN A 72 -4.82 12.93 -1.33
CA GLN A 72 -5.49 13.97 -2.12
C GLN A 72 -4.62 14.47 -3.28
N ASN A 73 -3.29 14.47 -3.10
CA ASN A 73 -2.30 14.85 -4.10
C ASN A 73 -1.25 13.73 -4.18
N ALA A 74 -1.60 12.61 -4.80
CA ALA A 74 -0.63 11.54 -5.05
C ALA A 74 0.53 12.09 -5.89
N ARG A 75 1.75 11.99 -5.36
CA ARG A 75 2.96 12.40 -6.08
C ARG A 75 3.50 11.21 -6.84
N LEU A 76 3.08 11.09 -8.08
CA LEU A 76 3.69 10.14 -9.00
C LEU A 76 5.07 10.64 -9.43
N ASP A 77 6.02 9.73 -9.66
CA ASP A 77 7.29 10.11 -10.26
C ASP A 77 7.04 10.55 -11.71
N PRO A 78 7.27 11.83 -12.04
CA PRO A 78 6.97 12.35 -13.38
C PRO A 78 7.84 11.73 -14.47
N ALA A 79 8.96 11.10 -14.13
CA ALA A 79 9.86 10.43 -15.07
C ALA A 79 9.41 9.02 -15.46
N LEU A 80 8.58 8.39 -14.64
CA LEU A 80 8.03 7.07 -14.93
C LEU A 80 6.81 7.18 -15.84
N ASP A 81 6.64 6.22 -16.72
CA ASP A 81 5.40 6.06 -17.46
C ASP A 81 4.30 5.41 -16.57
N VAL A 82 3.06 5.48 -17.05
CA VAL A 82 1.90 4.94 -16.33
C VAL A 82 2.08 3.47 -15.99
N TYR A 83 2.57 2.67 -16.94
CA TYR A 83 2.77 1.24 -16.75
C TYR A 83 3.89 0.95 -15.74
N ALA A 84 5.01 1.67 -15.83
CA ALA A 84 6.12 1.55 -14.89
C ALA A 84 5.70 1.97 -13.46
N THR A 85 4.88 3.01 -13.33
CA THR A 85 4.31 3.43 -12.05
C THR A 85 3.47 2.33 -11.42
N MET A 86 2.58 1.71 -12.21
CA MET A 86 1.78 0.56 -11.73
C MET A 86 2.64 -0.63 -11.33
N LYS A 87 3.76 -0.84 -12.02
CA LYS A 87 4.70 -1.92 -11.74
C LYS A 87 5.41 -1.78 -10.39
N LEU A 88 5.54 -0.55 -9.86
CA LEU A 88 6.16 -0.31 -8.55
C LEU A 88 5.47 -1.06 -7.40
N VAL A 89 4.17 -1.33 -7.51
CA VAL A 89 3.42 -2.12 -6.52
C VAL A 89 4.02 -3.52 -6.36
N PHE A 90 4.60 -4.06 -7.42
CA PHE A 90 5.19 -5.40 -7.42
C PHE A 90 6.68 -5.42 -7.05
N THR A 91 7.28 -4.28 -6.67
CA THR A 91 8.69 -4.20 -6.28
C THR A 91 9.10 -5.29 -5.27
N PRO A 92 8.36 -5.55 -4.17
CA PRO A 92 8.74 -6.60 -3.23
C PRO A 92 8.81 -8.00 -3.86
N ALA A 93 7.89 -8.32 -4.78
CA ALA A 93 7.90 -9.60 -5.47
C ALA A 93 9.00 -9.69 -6.53
N LEU A 94 9.29 -8.59 -7.23
CA LEU A 94 10.39 -8.52 -8.20
C LEU A 94 11.74 -8.70 -7.52
N ASP A 95 11.93 -8.06 -6.36
CA ASP A 95 13.13 -8.22 -5.54
C ASP A 95 13.26 -9.67 -5.01
N ALA A 96 12.15 -10.28 -4.59
CA ALA A 96 12.12 -11.67 -4.18
C ALA A 96 12.48 -12.62 -5.33
N MET A 97 11.97 -12.39 -6.55
CA MET A 97 12.34 -13.16 -7.74
C MET A 97 13.84 -13.06 -8.04
N GLN A 98 14.40 -11.85 -7.98
CA GLN A 98 15.84 -11.65 -8.20
C GLN A 98 16.68 -12.34 -7.14
N GLN A 99 16.26 -12.29 -5.86
CA GLN A 99 16.93 -13.01 -4.77
C GLN A 99 16.87 -14.53 -4.98
N MET A 100 15.72 -15.06 -5.40
CA MET A 100 15.56 -16.49 -5.70
C MET A 100 16.57 -17.01 -6.73
N GLU A 101 16.82 -16.26 -7.80
CA GLU A 101 17.82 -16.66 -8.80
C GLU A 101 19.23 -16.83 -8.20
N GLY A 102 19.60 -15.91 -7.29
CA GLY A 102 20.88 -15.99 -6.58
C GLY A 102 20.95 -17.18 -5.61
N LEU A 103 19.88 -17.38 -4.84
CA LEU A 103 19.77 -18.47 -3.87
C LEU A 103 19.74 -19.86 -4.55
N GLN A 104 19.06 -19.97 -5.69
CA GLN A 104 19.05 -21.22 -6.48
C GLN A 104 20.43 -21.62 -7.00
N LYS A 105 21.23 -20.65 -7.43
CA LYS A 105 22.64 -20.90 -7.82
C LYS A 105 23.49 -21.40 -6.64
N GLN A 106 23.28 -20.82 -5.44
CA GLN A 106 23.97 -21.26 -4.22
C GLN A 106 23.51 -22.66 -3.81
N LEU A 107 22.20 -22.93 -3.87
CA LEU A 107 21.64 -24.24 -3.53
C LEU A 107 22.12 -25.33 -4.48
N ALA A 108 22.35 -25.00 -5.77
CA ALA A 108 22.93 -25.95 -6.73
C ALA A 108 24.37 -26.37 -6.35
N ALA A 109 25.11 -25.50 -5.65
CA ALA A 109 26.45 -25.82 -5.14
C ALA A 109 26.42 -26.56 -3.78
N ASP A 110 25.36 -26.35 -2.97
CA ASP A 110 25.15 -27.00 -1.67
C ASP A 110 23.69 -27.48 -1.55
N PRO A 111 23.32 -28.62 -2.15
CA PRO A 111 21.94 -29.08 -2.27
C PRO A 111 21.25 -29.45 -0.95
N HIS A 112 21.99 -29.60 0.15
CA HIS A 112 21.45 -29.98 1.45
C HIS A 112 21.36 -28.82 2.44
N ASN A 113 21.55 -27.59 1.98
CA ASN A 113 21.51 -26.42 2.82
C ASN A 113 20.06 -26.01 3.13
N ALA A 114 19.62 -26.35 4.33
CA ALA A 114 18.26 -26.06 4.80
C ALA A 114 17.96 -24.54 4.86
N GLU A 115 18.96 -23.72 5.26
CA GLU A 115 18.79 -22.27 5.32
C GLU A 115 18.51 -21.64 3.95
N LEU A 116 19.19 -22.12 2.89
CA LEU A 116 18.93 -21.66 1.52
C LEU A 116 17.54 -22.09 1.05
N THR A 117 17.13 -23.31 1.41
CA THR A 117 15.78 -23.81 1.09
C THR A 117 14.70 -22.95 1.75
N ASP A 118 14.86 -22.61 3.02
CA ASP A 118 13.90 -21.76 3.76
C ASP A 118 13.84 -20.35 3.18
N LYS A 119 14.97 -19.77 2.79
CA LYS A 119 15.00 -18.45 2.13
C LYS A 119 14.28 -18.47 0.78
N ILE A 120 14.48 -19.50 -0.03
CA ILE A 120 13.77 -19.66 -1.30
C ILE A 120 12.27 -19.82 -1.06
N ALA A 121 11.85 -20.61 -0.07
CA ALA A 121 10.45 -20.77 0.28
C ALA A 121 9.81 -19.44 0.71
N HIS A 122 10.54 -18.62 1.48
CA HIS A 122 10.07 -17.28 1.86
C HIS A 122 9.89 -16.37 0.65
N CYS A 123 10.88 -16.31 -0.25
CA CYS A 123 10.77 -15.52 -1.48
C CYS A 123 9.58 -16.00 -2.35
N THR A 124 9.40 -17.32 -2.47
CA THR A 124 8.28 -17.91 -3.21
C THR A 124 6.95 -17.45 -2.61
N ALA A 125 6.80 -17.48 -1.28
CA ALA A 125 5.59 -17.04 -0.62
C ALA A 125 5.27 -15.56 -0.89
N VAL A 126 6.27 -14.69 -0.99
CA VAL A 126 6.08 -13.27 -1.36
C VAL A 126 5.58 -13.14 -2.80
N VAL A 127 6.19 -13.86 -3.73
CA VAL A 127 5.82 -13.85 -5.15
C VAL A 127 4.40 -14.36 -5.35
N ASP A 128 4.04 -15.46 -4.69
CA ASP A 128 2.71 -16.06 -4.77
C ASP A 128 1.63 -15.19 -4.11
N ALA A 129 1.93 -14.59 -2.96
CA ALA A 129 0.99 -13.70 -2.27
C ALA A 129 0.59 -12.48 -3.10
N MET A 130 1.50 -12.00 -3.97
CA MET A 130 1.25 -10.89 -4.89
C MET A 130 0.78 -11.34 -6.28
N ASP A 131 0.67 -12.66 -6.53
CA ASP A 131 0.39 -13.22 -7.87
C ASP A 131 1.27 -12.57 -8.95
N ALA A 132 2.56 -12.42 -8.65
CA ALA A 132 3.47 -11.59 -9.44
C ALA A 132 3.77 -12.17 -10.84
N TYR A 133 3.59 -13.47 -11.03
CA TYR A 133 3.68 -14.08 -12.37
C TYR A 133 2.60 -13.57 -13.33
N ASN A 134 1.46 -13.12 -12.79
CA ASN A 134 0.35 -12.53 -13.56
C ASN A 134 0.35 -10.99 -13.52
N MET A 135 1.44 -10.35 -13.04
CA MET A 135 1.56 -8.89 -12.87
C MET A 135 1.11 -8.11 -14.10
N ASP A 136 1.60 -8.47 -15.29
CA ASP A 136 1.25 -7.84 -16.56
C ASP A 136 -0.27 -7.85 -16.81
N THR A 137 -0.90 -8.98 -16.56
CA THR A 137 -2.35 -9.14 -16.74
C THR A 137 -3.12 -8.30 -15.72
N GLN A 138 -2.66 -8.25 -14.47
CA GLN A 138 -3.26 -7.46 -13.42
C GLN A 138 -3.17 -5.96 -13.73
N ILE A 139 -1.98 -5.47 -14.11
CA ILE A 139 -1.77 -4.07 -14.47
C ILE A 139 -2.69 -3.69 -15.65
N LYS A 140 -2.68 -4.49 -16.73
CA LYS A 140 -3.54 -4.25 -17.90
C LYS A 140 -5.02 -4.25 -17.55
N LYS A 141 -5.46 -5.15 -16.67
CA LYS A 141 -6.85 -5.21 -16.20
C LYS A 141 -7.24 -3.93 -15.45
N VAL A 142 -6.38 -3.44 -14.56
CA VAL A 142 -6.63 -2.21 -13.81
C VAL A 142 -6.67 -1.00 -14.73
N LEU A 143 -5.67 -0.82 -15.60
CA LEU A 143 -5.60 0.30 -16.54
C LEU A 143 -6.80 0.34 -17.48
N ASN A 144 -7.20 -0.81 -18.04
CA ASN A 144 -8.41 -0.90 -18.86
C ASN A 144 -9.67 -0.58 -18.04
N GLY A 145 -9.78 -1.07 -16.81
CA GLY A 145 -10.91 -0.80 -15.91
C GLY A 145 -11.03 0.67 -15.53
N MET A 146 -9.91 1.39 -15.46
CA MET A 146 -9.84 2.84 -15.23
C MET A 146 -10.03 3.67 -16.51
N GLY A 147 -10.14 3.02 -17.67
CA GLY A 147 -10.36 3.70 -18.95
C GLY A 147 -9.09 4.26 -19.60
N PHE A 148 -7.90 3.82 -19.19
CA PHE A 148 -6.65 4.19 -19.85
C PHE A 148 -6.46 3.42 -21.16
N PRO A 149 -6.49 4.10 -22.34
CA PRO A 149 -6.19 3.44 -23.61
C PRO A 149 -4.75 2.92 -23.65
N ALA A 150 -4.53 1.81 -24.37
CA ALA A 150 -3.21 1.15 -24.40
C ALA A 150 -2.07 2.05 -24.91
N ASP A 151 -2.36 3.00 -25.78
CA ASP A 151 -1.40 3.99 -26.29
C ASP A 151 -0.99 5.05 -25.23
N THR A 152 -1.70 5.13 -24.10
CA THR A 152 -1.37 6.03 -23.00
C THR A 152 -0.47 5.39 -21.95
N TRP A 153 -0.32 4.07 -21.93
CA TRP A 153 0.40 3.37 -20.88
C TRP A 153 1.90 3.70 -20.82
N THR A 154 2.48 4.08 -21.96
CA THR A 154 3.88 4.51 -22.09
C THR A 154 4.07 6.02 -21.96
N LYS A 155 3.00 6.78 -21.69
CA LYS A 155 3.10 8.21 -21.43
C LYS A 155 3.63 8.45 -20.02
N ALA A 156 4.52 9.43 -19.89
CA ALA A 156 5.05 9.82 -18.58
C ALA A 156 3.92 10.27 -17.63
N ALA A 157 3.96 9.85 -16.38
CA ALA A 157 2.94 10.20 -15.38
C ALA A 157 2.82 11.72 -15.18
N GLY A 158 3.90 12.46 -15.40
CA GLY A 158 3.92 13.93 -15.29
C GLY A 158 3.11 14.69 -16.35
N VAL A 159 2.67 14.04 -17.44
CA VAL A 159 1.83 14.68 -18.46
C VAL A 159 0.35 14.37 -18.29
N LEU A 160 -0.01 13.54 -17.32
CA LEU A 160 -1.39 13.22 -17.00
C LEU A 160 -2.09 14.40 -16.34
N SER A 161 -3.39 14.55 -16.61
CA SER A 161 -4.22 15.51 -15.87
C SER A 161 -4.40 15.09 -14.42
N GLY A 162 -4.74 16.02 -13.52
CA GLY A 162 -4.96 15.72 -12.11
C GLY A 162 -6.06 14.69 -11.83
N GLY A 163 -6.96 14.46 -12.79
CA GLY A 163 -7.98 13.40 -12.69
C GLY A 163 -7.52 12.03 -13.21
N GLU A 164 -6.40 12.02 -13.94
CA GLU A 164 -5.78 10.79 -14.46
C GLU A 164 -4.63 10.30 -13.57
N GLN A 165 -4.09 11.14 -12.69
CA GLN A 165 -3.11 10.80 -11.67
C GLN A 165 -3.77 10.17 -10.45
#